data_5f56544c8c622c45565f4ef0eb3334b5
#
_entry.id   5f56544c8c622c45565f4ef0eb3334b5
#
_cell.length_a   1.000
_cell.length_b   1.000
_cell.length_c   1.000
_cell.angle_alpha   90.00
_cell.angle_beta   90.00
_cell.angle_gamma   90.00
#
_symmetry.space_group_name_H-M   'P 1'
#
loop_
_entity.id
_entity.type
_entity.pdbx_description
1 polymer ?
#
loop_
_entity_poly.entity_id
_entity_poly.type
_entity_poly.pdbx_seq_one_letter_code
_entity_poly.pdbx_strand_id
1 'polypeptide(L)'
;RLDRLTDGRVRVVDYKTGAPKTEFRDLDALFSADSRQRNAAALQTLLYSMMVSRPTGSDVQPALYYVRRMNDPDYSPLLVEGKREVFSFAPYRDPLQAYLQTTLASLFDFSEPFRQCDDRSVCEYCDFREICRR
;
A
#
# COMPACT_ATOMS: atom_id res chain seq x y z
N ARG A 1 4.04 -9.15 10.82
CA ARG A 1 3.57 -10.11 11.83
C ARG A 1 2.16 -10.57 11.48
N LEU A 2 1.82 -11.81 11.86
CA LEU A 2 0.47 -12.34 11.71
C LEU A 2 -0.14 -12.58 13.10
N ASP A 3 -1.35 -12.06 13.29
CA ASP A 3 -2.14 -12.27 14.50
C ASP A 3 -3.43 -13.01 14.13
N ARG A 4 -3.86 -13.92 15.01
CA ARG A 4 -5.18 -14.53 14.89
C ARG A 4 -6.14 -13.75 15.77
N LEU A 5 -7.19 -13.24 15.18
CA LEU A 5 -8.24 -12.51 15.89
C LEU A 5 -9.22 -13.50 16.55
N THR A 6 -9.99 -13.02 17.51
CA THR A 6 -10.98 -13.82 18.24
C THR A 6 -12.11 -14.36 17.37
N ASP A 7 -12.39 -13.67 16.26
CA ASP A 7 -13.38 -14.07 15.25
C ASP A 7 -12.82 -15.02 14.18
N GLY A 8 -11.57 -15.47 14.35
CA GLY A 8 -10.90 -16.44 13.47
C GLY A 8 -10.18 -15.83 12.27
N ARG A 9 -10.36 -14.53 11.98
CA ARG A 9 -9.63 -13.85 10.90
C ARG A 9 -8.14 -13.74 11.22
N VAL A 10 -7.34 -13.58 10.19
CA VAL A 10 -5.91 -13.31 10.32
C VAL A 10 -5.68 -11.81 10.11
N ARG A 11 -4.99 -11.17 11.05
CA ARG A 11 -4.52 -9.80 10.89
C ARG A 11 -3.08 -9.81 10.40
N VAL A 12 -2.83 -9.11 9.30
CA VAL A 12 -1.48 -8.80 8.80
C VAL A 12 -1.07 -7.46 9.38
N VAL A 13 0.01 -7.45 10.14
CA VAL A 13 0.54 -6.24 10.80
C VAL A 13 1.86 -5.85 10.17
N ASP A 14 1.92 -4.64 9.65
CA ASP A 14 3.15 -3.96 9.24
C ASP A 14 3.49 -2.85 10.25
N TYR A 15 4.72 -2.85 10.78
CA TYR A 15 5.17 -1.86 11.75
C TYR A 15 5.88 -0.71 11.06
N LYS A 16 5.51 0.51 11.44
CA LYS A 16 6.10 1.75 10.93
C LYS A 16 6.58 2.64 12.07
N THR A 17 7.77 3.22 11.90
CA THR A 17 8.37 4.17 12.86
C THR A 17 8.20 5.62 12.42
N GLY A 18 7.79 5.86 11.17
CA GLY A 18 7.58 7.18 10.60
C GLY A 18 6.32 7.90 11.08
N ALA A 19 5.98 8.98 10.40
CA ALA A 19 4.72 9.71 10.65
C ALA A 19 3.51 8.84 10.23
N PRO A 20 2.43 8.82 11.04
CA PRO A 20 1.25 8.03 10.74
C PRO A 20 0.59 8.45 9.41
N LYS A 21 0.35 7.48 8.54
CA LYS A 21 -0.38 7.64 7.28
C LYS A 21 -1.11 6.35 6.97
N THR A 22 -2.29 6.15 7.56
CA THR A 22 -3.12 4.96 7.33
C THR A 22 -4.13 5.14 6.20
N GLU A 23 -4.37 6.40 5.79
CA GLU A 23 -5.40 6.77 4.84
C GLU A 23 -4.92 6.67 3.39
N PHE A 24 -5.79 6.22 2.51
CA PHE A 24 -5.67 6.33 1.06
C PHE A 24 -7.04 6.61 0.45
N ARG A 25 -7.08 7.27 -0.70
CA ARG A 25 -8.34 7.68 -1.33
C ARG A 25 -9.12 6.47 -1.86
N ASP A 26 -8.45 5.69 -2.70
CA ASP A 26 -8.94 4.50 -3.40
C ASP A 26 -7.76 3.71 -3.98
N LEU A 27 -8.00 2.56 -4.58
CA LEU A 27 -6.93 1.77 -5.21
C LEU A 27 -6.25 2.50 -6.37
N ASP A 28 -6.98 3.27 -7.17
CA ASP A 28 -6.41 4.07 -8.27
C ASP A 28 -5.32 5.00 -7.76
N ALA A 29 -5.55 5.65 -6.62
CA ALA A 29 -4.60 6.57 -6.00
C ALA A 29 -3.29 5.87 -5.59
N LEU A 30 -3.35 4.59 -5.20
CA LEU A 30 -2.15 3.83 -4.83
C LEU A 30 -1.24 3.54 -6.03
N PHE A 31 -1.80 3.48 -7.24
CA PHE A 31 -1.08 3.27 -8.50
C PHE A 31 -0.91 4.53 -9.34
N SER A 32 -1.36 5.68 -8.84
CA SER A 32 -1.26 6.97 -9.54
C SER A 32 0.18 7.32 -9.89
N ALA A 33 0.39 7.96 -11.04
CA ALA A 33 1.66 8.57 -11.40
C ALA A 33 2.02 9.76 -10.48
N ASP A 34 1.02 10.46 -9.93
CA ASP A 34 1.22 11.51 -8.93
C ASP A 34 1.61 10.91 -7.58
N SER A 35 2.88 11.10 -7.21
CA SER A 35 3.45 10.55 -5.97
C SER A 35 2.73 11.03 -4.70
N ARG A 36 2.12 12.22 -4.73
CA ARG A 36 1.40 12.82 -3.59
C ARG A 36 0.13 12.06 -3.24
N GLN A 37 -0.47 11.39 -4.23
CA GLN A 37 -1.67 10.60 -4.05
C GLN A 37 -1.37 9.20 -3.48
N ARG A 38 -0.15 8.73 -3.65
CA ARG A 38 0.24 7.38 -3.24
C ARG A 38 0.45 7.28 -1.72
N ASN A 39 -0.02 6.17 -1.16
CA ASN A 39 0.37 5.73 0.16
C ASN A 39 1.09 4.38 0.03
N ALA A 40 2.42 4.43 -0.05
CA ALA A 40 3.25 3.24 -0.22
C ALA A 40 3.09 2.24 0.94
N ALA A 41 2.87 2.72 2.17
CA ALA A 41 2.65 1.85 3.32
C ALA A 41 1.31 1.10 3.23
N ALA A 42 0.25 1.77 2.77
CA ALA A 42 -1.04 1.12 2.54
C ALA A 42 -0.94 0.08 1.42
N LEU A 43 -0.32 0.42 0.28
CA LEU A 43 -0.09 -0.53 -0.81
C LEU A 43 0.69 -1.75 -0.34
N GLN A 44 1.79 -1.54 0.38
CA GLN A 44 2.61 -2.63 0.94
C GLN A 44 1.80 -3.56 1.84
N THR A 45 0.96 -2.99 2.71
CA THR A 45 0.14 -3.78 3.63
C THR A 45 -0.94 -4.57 2.88
N LEU A 46 -1.54 -4.01 1.84
CA LEU A 46 -2.48 -4.72 0.97
C LEU A 46 -1.78 -5.86 0.20
N LEU A 47 -0.55 -5.65 -0.28
CA LEU A 47 0.26 -6.70 -0.92
C LEU A 47 0.55 -7.86 0.04
N TYR A 48 0.95 -7.57 1.26
CA TYR A 48 1.15 -8.61 2.29
C TYR A 48 -0.15 -9.35 2.59
N SER A 49 -1.27 -8.64 2.66
CA SER A 49 -2.58 -9.26 2.87
C SER A 49 -2.95 -10.19 1.73
N MET A 50 -2.65 -9.82 0.48
CA MET A 50 -2.85 -10.68 -0.69
C MET A 50 -2.00 -11.95 -0.62
N MET A 51 -0.73 -11.83 -0.22
CA MET A 51 0.18 -12.98 -0.08
C MET A 51 -0.30 -13.97 0.99
N VAL A 52 -0.82 -13.46 2.11
CA VAL A 52 -1.30 -14.29 3.23
C VAL A 52 -2.67 -14.90 2.93
N SER A 53 -3.56 -14.17 2.26
CA SER A 53 -4.93 -14.64 1.98
C SER A 53 -4.99 -15.85 1.03
N ARG A 54 -4.02 -15.97 0.12
CA ARG A 54 -3.96 -17.09 -0.85
C ARG A 54 -3.80 -18.47 -0.20
N PRO A 55 -2.75 -18.69 0.61
CA PRO A 55 -2.53 -20.01 1.22
C PRO A 55 -3.50 -20.33 2.34
N THR A 56 -4.01 -19.33 3.05
CA THR A 56 -4.88 -19.57 4.21
C THR A 56 -6.35 -19.76 3.83
N GLY A 57 -6.78 -19.29 2.66
CA GLY A 57 -8.18 -19.23 2.27
C GLY A 57 -9.06 -18.37 3.20
N SER A 58 -8.45 -17.77 4.22
CA SER A 58 -9.13 -16.98 5.24
C SER A 58 -9.21 -15.51 4.83
N ASP A 59 -10.22 -14.80 5.37
CA ASP A 59 -10.26 -13.35 5.27
C ASP A 59 -9.14 -12.74 6.12
N VAL A 60 -8.49 -11.73 5.56
CA VAL A 60 -7.33 -11.07 6.14
C VAL A 60 -7.67 -9.62 6.45
N GLN A 61 -7.32 -9.18 7.65
CA GLN A 61 -7.42 -7.78 8.06
C GLN A 61 -6.05 -7.09 7.90
N PRO A 62 -5.91 -6.11 6.99
CA PRO A 62 -4.69 -5.32 6.88
C PRO A 62 -4.57 -4.32 8.03
N ALA A 63 -3.37 -4.17 8.61
CA ALA A 63 -3.12 -3.25 9.70
C ALA A 63 -1.73 -2.61 9.63
N LEU A 64 -1.66 -1.30 9.88
CA LEU A 64 -0.45 -0.51 10.01
C LEU A 64 -0.27 -0.08 11.47
N TYR A 65 0.76 -0.61 12.13
CA TYR A 65 1.10 -0.24 13.50
C TYR A 65 2.19 0.84 13.50
N TYR A 66 1.79 2.06 13.73
CA TYR A 66 2.74 3.15 13.96
C TYR A 66 3.18 3.17 15.42
N VAL A 67 4.43 2.76 15.64
CA VAL A 67 4.98 2.55 17.00
C VAL A 67 4.80 3.76 17.89
N ARG A 68 4.93 4.97 17.35
CA ARG A 68 4.76 6.24 18.11
C ARG A 68 3.34 6.51 18.59
N ARG A 69 2.34 5.81 18.01
CA ARG A 69 0.91 5.98 18.32
C ARG A 69 0.29 4.80 19.06
N MET A 70 1.06 3.74 19.32
CA MET A 70 0.52 2.51 19.92
C MET A 70 -0.09 2.70 21.32
N ASN A 71 0.35 3.72 22.04
CA ASN A 71 -0.16 4.06 23.38
C ASN A 71 -1.26 5.12 23.37
N ASP A 72 -1.67 5.57 22.21
CA ASP A 72 -2.76 6.54 22.04
C ASP A 72 -4.10 5.77 22.15
N PRO A 73 -4.98 6.13 23.12
CA PRO A 73 -6.24 5.40 23.34
C PRO A 73 -7.17 5.39 22.12
N ASP A 74 -7.10 6.43 21.29
CA ASP A 74 -7.93 6.57 20.08
C ASP A 74 -7.26 6.03 18.81
N TYR A 75 -6.12 5.36 18.95
CA TYR A 75 -5.38 4.88 17.81
C TYR A 75 -5.99 3.61 17.20
N SER A 76 -6.42 3.69 15.93
CA SER A 76 -6.77 2.52 15.12
C SER A 76 -5.61 2.18 14.18
N PRO A 77 -5.16 0.91 14.15
CA PRO A 77 -4.14 0.46 13.21
C PRO A 77 -4.71 0.11 11.83
N LEU A 78 -6.01 0.23 11.64
CA LEU A 78 -6.65 -0.15 10.39
C LEU A 78 -6.30 0.83 9.26
N LEU A 79 -6.22 0.31 8.04
CA LEU A 79 -6.22 1.16 6.86
C LEU A 79 -7.56 1.87 6.72
N VAL A 80 -7.54 3.07 6.17
CA VAL A 80 -8.75 3.86 5.92
C VAL A 80 -8.81 4.21 4.43
N GLU A 81 -9.82 3.68 3.73
CA GLU A 81 -10.13 4.06 2.35
C GLU A 81 -11.16 5.19 2.34
N GLY A 82 -10.75 6.37 1.88
CA GLY A 82 -11.58 7.56 1.96
C GLY A 82 -11.93 7.91 3.40
N LYS A 83 -13.06 7.43 3.90
CA LYS A 83 -13.53 7.62 5.28
C LYS A 83 -13.93 6.31 5.97
N ARG A 84 -13.60 5.17 5.37
CA ARG A 84 -14.02 3.85 5.86
C ARG A 84 -12.82 3.04 6.29
N GLU A 85 -12.88 2.47 7.48
CA GLU A 85 -11.88 1.51 7.94
C GLU A 85 -11.97 0.21 7.13
N VAL A 86 -10.80 -0.34 6.80
CA VAL A 86 -10.66 -1.58 6.04
C VAL A 86 -10.53 -2.76 7.00
N PHE A 87 -11.65 -3.43 7.24
CA PHE A 87 -11.71 -4.61 8.12
C PHE A 87 -11.38 -5.92 7.41
N SER A 88 -11.46 -5.95 6.09
CA SER A 88 -11.32 -7.14 5.26
C SER A 88 -10.54 -6.81 4.00
N PHE A 89 -9.62 -7.69 3.62
CA PHE A 89 -8.90 -7.62 2.35
C PHE A 89 -9.71 -8.19 1.18
N ALA A 90 -10.74 -9.00 1.43
CA ALA A 90 -11.46 -9.71 0.37
C ALA A 90 -11.94 -8.83 -0.79
N PRO A 91 -12.50 -7.63 -0.55
CA PRO A 91 -12.93 -6.75 -1.65
C PRO A 91 -11.80 -6.21 -2.53
N TYR A 92 -10.58 -6.19 -2.00
CA TYR A 92 -9.41 -5.65 -2.69
C TYR A 92 -8.64 -6.69 -3.52
N ARG A 93 -8.90 -7.98 -3.32
CA ARG A 93 -8.12 -9.07 -3.91
C ARG A 93 -8.01 -8.99 -5.43
N ASP A 94 -9.15 -9.04 -6.09
CA ASP A 94 -9.20 -9.09 -7.56
C ASP A 94 -8.82 -7.74 -8.18
N PRO A 95 -9.32 -6.58 -7.70
CA PRO A 95 -8.89 -5.29 -8.20
C PRO A 95 -7.38 -5.05 -8.03
N LEU A 96 -6.81 -5.35 -6.85
CA LEU A 96 -5.38 -5.18 -6.61
C LEU A 96 -4.54 -6.09 -7.53
N GLN A 97 -4.99 -7.32 -7.75
CA GLN A 97 -4.32 -8.23 -8.70
C GLN A 97 -4.34 -7.67 -10.12
N ALA A 98 -5.44 -7.11 -10.58
CA ALA A 98 -5.55 -6.51 -11.89
C ALA A 98 -4.60 -5.31 -12.05
N TYR A 99 -4.55 -4.41 -11.06
CA TYR A 99 -3.59 -3.28 -11.05
C TYR A 99 -2.14 -3.75 -11.11
N LEU A 100 -1.79 -4.77 -10.33
CA LEU A 100 -0.44 -5.33 -10.35
C LEU A 100 -0.09 -5.94 -11.71
N GLN A 101 -1.01 -6.69 -12.30
CA GLN A 101 -0.80 -7.28 -13.62
C GLN A 101 -0.57 -6.19 -14.69
N THR A 102 -1.41 -5.14 -14.68
CA THR A 102 -1.26 -4.01 -15.59
C THR A 102 0.08 -3.30 -15.40
N THR A 103 0.45 -3.02 -14.14
CA THR A 103 1.71 -2.36 -13.81
C THR A 103 2.92 -3.19 -14.23
N LEU A 104 2.89 -4.49 -13.97
CA LEU A 104 3.98 -5.39 -14.39
C LEU A 104 4.04 -5.53 -15.91
N ALA A 105 2.89 -5.62 -16.59
CA ALA A 105 2.86 -5.66 -18.03
C ALA A 105 3.48 -4.40 -18.66
N SER A 106 3.14 -3.21 -18.14
CA SER A 106 3.74 -1.96 -18.63
C SER A 106 5.24 -1.86 -18.35
N LEU A 107 5.72 -2.42 -17.24
CA LEU A 107 7.15 -2.43 -16.90
C LEU A 107 7.97 -3.28 -17.88
N PHE A 108 7.39 -4.35 -18.42
CA PHE A 108 8.03 -5.27 -19.37
C PHE A 108 7.59 -5.01 -20.83
N ASP A 109 6.89 -3.92 -21.08
CA ASP A 109 6.55 -3.53 -22.44
C ASP A 109 7.70 -2.77 -23.09
N PHE A 110 8.47 -3.45 -23.93
CA PHE A 110 9.61 -2.88 -24.65
C PHE A 110 9.22 -1.89 -25.75
N SER A 111 7.94 -1.74 -26.07
CA SER A 111 7.44 -0.73 -27.00
C SER A 111 7.34 0.66 -26.33
N GLU A 112 7.26 0.72 -25.01
CA GLU A 112 7.18 1.95 -24.24
C GLU A 112 8.57 2.37 -23.71
N PRO A 113 9.12 3.51 -24.14
CA PRO A 113 10.40 3.97 -23.64
C PRO A 113 10.30 4.47 -22.20
N PHE A 114 11.35 4.27 -21.41
CA PHE A 114 11.47 4.92 -20.11
C PHE A 114 11.48 6.45 -20.27
N ARG A 115 10.60 7.11 -19.49
CA ARG A 115 10.47 8.57 -19.49
C ARG A 115 10.87 9.12 -18.12
N GLN A 116 11.37 10.35 -18.12
CA GLN A 116 11.60 11.06 -16.87
C GLN A 116 10.27 11.36 -16.18
N CYS A 117 10.27 11.31 -14.83
CA CYS A 117 9.09 11.66 -14.06
C CYS A 117 8.71 13.13 -14.28
N ASP A 118 7.42 13.42 -14.50
CA ASP A 118 6.93 14.78 -14.68
C ASP A 118 6.94 15.57 -13.38
N ASP A 119 6.70 14.89 -12.25
CA ASP A 119 6.74 15.50 -10.92
C ASP A 119 8.19 15.67 -10.44
N ARG A 120 8.71 16.89 -10.59
CA ARG A 120 10.07 17.24 -10.17
C ARG A 120 10.31 17.15 -8.67
N SER A 121 9.27 17.20 -7.85
CA SER A 121 9.42 17.08 -6.40
C SER A 121 9.98 15.71 -5.98
N VAL A 122 9.70 14.66 -6.76
CA VAL A 122 10.25 13.31 -6.55
C VAL A 122 11.77 13.27 -6.79
N CYS A 123 12.29 14.21 -7.60
CA CYS A 123 13.71 14.25 -7.94
C CYS A 123 14.59 14.79 -6.81
N GLU A 124 14.02 15.51 -5.85
CA GLU A 124 14.76 16.12 -4.73
C GLU A 124 15.55 15.08 -3.92
N TYR A 125 14.96 13.90 -3.73
CA TYR A 125 15.55 12.79 -2.97
C TYR A 125 15.81 11.55 -3.83
N CYS A 126 15.88 11.71 -5.15
CA CYS A 126 16.10 10.61 -6.09
C CYS A 126 17.58 10.35 -6.30
N ASP A 127 18.02 9.11 -6.08
CA ASP A 127 19.42 8.71 -6.29
C ASP A 127 19.87 8.86 -7.76
N PHE A 128 18.92 8.89 -8.69
CA PHE A 128 19.19 8.97 -10.13
C PHE A 128 19.03 10.38 -10.71
N ARG A 129 18.82 11.40 -9.87
CA ARG A 129 18.55 12.78 -10.36
C ARG A 129 19.64 13.32 -11.30
N GLU A 130 20.92 12.95 -11.05
CA GLU A 130 22.04 13.42 -11.86
C GLU A 130 22.03 12.80 -13.26
N ILE A 131 21.63 11.53 -13.39
CA ILE A 131 21.45 10.86 -14.69
C ILE A 131 20.34 11.56 -15.49
N CYS A 132 19.28 11.99 -14.79
CA CYS A 132 18.18 12.74 -15.38
C CYS A 132 18.49 14.21 -15.61
N ARG A 133 19.63 14.73 -15.10
CA ARG A 133 20.02 16.15 -15.12
C ARG A 133 18.95 17.06 -14.48
N ARG A 134 18.45 16.65 -13.31
CA ARG A 134 17.40 17.37 -12.56
C ARG A 134 17.84 17.71 -11.13
#